data_4baf2442fd5d4dc29372b5d5942357f2
#
_entry.id   4baf2442fd5d4dc29372b5d5942357f2
#
_cell.length_a   1.000
_cell.length_b   1.000
_cell.length_c   1.000
_cell.angle_alpha   90.00
_cell.angle_beta   90.00
_cell.angle_gamma   90.00
#
_symmetry.space_group_name_H-M   'P 1'
#
loop_
_entity.id
_entity.type
_entity.pdbx_description
1 polymer ?
#
loop_
_entity_poly.entity_id
_entity_poly.type
_entity_poly.pdbx_seq_one_letter_code
_entity_poly.pdbx_strand_id
1 'polypeptide(L)'
;MKKYDFESWMKNPLKPLIMGIVNTTPDSFSDGGIHSSAGELIDFAYELIDQGADIIDIGGESTRPGAEKVSSEEEIRRISPLVKELSKNCDCAISVDTYKSSTAKFALENGVSIINDISGLTFDPSVASTVSDHNAALVLMHIKGDPKTMQDNTEYSNLIDEISSFLNSQIEFAIQKGVKREKIIVDPGIGFGKALDDNFEIIGKLRKICKLGYPVLVGPSRKSFIGSVLNADVSDRIEGSLAAACASYMNGAKIVRVHDVFQTKKCLQIIEKIIERS
;
A
#
# COMPACT_ATOMS: atom_id res chain seq x y z
N MET A 1 8.65 -1.93 13.05
CA MET A 1 9.45 -0.67 13.17
C MET A 1 8.71 0.29 14.06
N LYS A 2 9.36 0.95 14.99
CA LYS A 2 8.70 1.95 15.85
C LYS A 2 8.30 3.18 15.03
N LYS A 3 7.23 3.88 15.44
CA LYS A 3 6.71 5.06 14.72
C LYS A 3 7.77 6.14 14.48
N TYR A 4 8.63 6.42 15.47
CA TYR A 4 9.73 7.37 15.33
C TYR A 4 10.85 6.85 14.40
N ASP A 5 11.04 5.54 14.30
CA ASP A 5 12.01 4.94 13.37
C ASP A 5 11.56 5.10 11.92
N PHE A 6 10.23 5.05 11.67
CA PHE A 6 9.66 5.29 10.34
C PHE A 6 9.96 6.74 9.87
N GLU A 7 9.83 7.73 10.72
CA GLU A 7 10.18 9.11 10.37
C GLU A 7 11.66 9.29 10.04
N SER A 8 12.53 8.58 10.76
CA SER A 8 13.97 8.56 10.47
C SER A 8 14.25 7.81 9.16
N TRP A 9 13.55 6.70 8.93
CA TRP A 9 13.68 5.91 7.71
C TRP A 9 13.25 6.71 6.47
N MET A 10 12.19 7.50 6.54
CA MET A 10 11.72 8.35 5.44
C MET A 10 12.82 9.32 4.94
N LYS A 11 13.70 9.77 5.82
CA LYS A 11 14.83 10.65 5.45
C LYS A 11 15.95 9.89 4.72
N ASN A 12 16.10 8.60 4.99
CA ASN A 12 17.12 7.76 4.38
C ASN A 12 16.65 6.29 4.28
N PRO A 13 15.85 5.94 3.26
CA PRO A 13 15.22 4.63 3.12
C PRO A 13 16.22 3.55 2.62
N LEU A 14 17.13 3.12 3.49
CA LEU A 14 18.17 2.13 3.14
C LEU A 14 17.61 0.71 3.10
N LYS A 15 16.86 0.31 4.14
CA LYS A 15 16.30 -1.05 4.26
C LYS A 15 14.87 -1.11 3.71
N PRO A 16 14.46 -2.25 3.14
CA PRO A 16 13.06 -2.42 2.76
C PRO A 16 12.17 -2.50 3.99
N LEU A 17 10.95 -1.98 3.89
CA LEU A 17 9.90 -2.16 4.88
C LEU A 17 8.84 -3.13 4.37
N ILE A 18 8.27 -3.88 5.31
CA ILE A 18 7.15 -4.77 5.06
C ILE A 18 5.89 -4.11 5.62
N MET A 19 4.93 -3.84 4.74
CA MET A 19 3.62 -3.31 5.07
C MET A 19 2.61 -4.45 5.06
N GLY A 20 2.14 -4.86 6.24
CA GLY A 20 1.15 -5.91 6.43
C GLY A 20 -0.27 -5.37 6.20
N ILE A 21 -1.08 -6.10 5.45
CA ILE A 21 -2.44 -5.71 5.05
C ILE A 21 -3.44 -6.22 6.08
N VAL A 22 -4.30 -5.31 6.60
CA VAL A 22 -5.46 -5.66 7.43
C VAL A 22 -6.71 -5.04 6.84
N ASN A 23 -7.52 -5.85 6.16
CA ASN A 23 -8.80 -5.41 5.60
C ASN A 23 -9.92 -5.59 6.63
N THR A 24 -10.69 -4.53 6.89
CA THR A 24 -11.84 -4.52 7.80
C THR A 24 -13.18 -4.57 7.05
N THR A 25 -13.16 -5.09 5.81
CA THR A 25 -14.36 -5.16 4.96
C THR A 25 -15.19 -6.42 5.26
N PRO A 26 -16.53 -6.40 5.04
CA PRO A 26 -17.38 -7.58 5.23
C PRO A 26 -16.95 -8.79 4.40
N ASP A 27 -16.36 -8.57 3.21
CA ASP A 27 -15.83 -9.63 2.35
C ASP A 27 -14.58 -10.29 2.95
N SER A 28 -13.83 -9.59 3.80
CA SER A 28 -12.76 -10.18 4.60
C SER A 28 -13.32 -11.18 5.62
N PHE A 29 -14.60 -11.03 5.98
CA PHE A 29 -15.37 -11.96 6.78
C PHE A 29 -15.92 -13.14 5.95
N SER A 30 -15.99 -13.04 4.60
CA SER A 30 -16.63 -14.03 3.70
C SER A 30 -15.67 -14.85 2.86
N ASP A 31 -14.45 -14.39 2.57
CA ASP A 31 -13.43 -15.11 1.79
C ASP A 31 -12.67 -16.18 2.62
N GLY A 32 -13.43 -17.07 3.24
CA GLY A 32 -12.89 -18.06 4.18
C GLY A 32 -12.81 -17.54 5.62
N GLY A 33 -13.47 -16.42 5.91
CA GLY A 33 -13.93 -15.90 7.20
C GLY A 33 -13.03 -16.15 8.41
N ILE A 34 -11.74 -15.79 8.34
CA ILE A 34 -10.83 -16.01 9.47
C ILE A 34 -11.15 -15.04 10.61
N HIS A 35 -11.69 -13.84 10.32
CA HIS A 35 -11.93 -12.80 11.33
C HIS A 35 -13.37 -12.30 11.30
N SER A 36 -14.16 -12.68 12.29
CA SER A 36 -15.60 -12.35 12.40
C SER A 36 -15.90 -11.16 13.31
N SER A 37 -14.90 -10.64 14.02
CA SER A 37 -15.05 -9.55 15.00
C SER A 37 -13.90 -8.55 14.96
N ALA A 38 -14.11 -7.35 15.52
CA ALA A 38 -13.06 -6.35 15.68
C ALA A 38 -11.90 -6.87 16.55
N GLY A 39 -12.17 -7.74 17.54
CA GLY A 39 -11.15 -8.36 18.39
C GLY A 39 -10.20 -9.25 17.59
N GLU A 40 -10.75 -10.12 16.74
CA GLU A 40 -9.95 -11.00 15.88
C GLU A 40 -9.09 -10.23 14.87
N LEU A 41 -9.58 -9.11 14.34
CA LEU A 41 -8.78 -8.24 13.47
C LEU A 41 -7.63 -7.55 14.24
N ILE A 42 -7.85 -7.19 15.49
CA ILE A 42 -6.82 -6.65 16.37
C ILE A 42 -5.75 -7.71 16.63
N ASP A 43 -6.16 -8.93 17.00
CA ASP A 43 -5.25 -10.05 17.25
C ASP A 43 -4.43 -10.37 15.99
N PHE A 44 -5.08 -10.37 14.82
CA PHE A 44 -4.41 -10.56 13.53
C PHE A 44 -3.38 -9.46 13.23
N ALA A 45 -3.71 -8.20 13.52
CA ALA A 45 -2.76 -7.11 13.34
C ALA A 45 -1.52 -7.28 14.24
N TYR A 46 -1.71 -7.69 15.49
CA TYR A 46 -0.59 -8.01 16.39
C TYR A 46 0.21 -9.22 15.89
N GLU A 47 -0.45 -10.25 15.37
CA GLU A 47 0.24 -11.38 14.73
C GLU A 47 1.14 -10.92 13.58
N LEU A 48 0.66 -10.05 12.69
CA LEU A 48 1.48 -9.49 11.60
C LEU A 48 2.68 -8.69 12.15
N ILE A 49 2.51 -7.95 13.25
CA ILE A 49 3.61 -7.22 13.91
C ILE A 49 4.65 -8.21 14.46
N ASP A 50 4.23 -9.26 15.14
CA ASP A 50 5.11 -10.30 15.68
C ASP A 50 5.82 -11.08 14.56
N GLN A 51 5.17 -11.29 13.42
CA GLN A 51 5.76 -11.83 12.20
C GLN A 51 6.79 -10.88 11.57
N GLY A 52 6.78 -9.61 11.96
CA GLY A 52 7.75 -8.60 11.59
C GLY A 52 7.31 -7.62 10.53
N ALA A 53 6.02 -7.30 10.48
CA ALA A 53 5.55 -6.13 9.76
C ALA A 53 6.17 -4.85 10.39
N ASP A 54 6.63 -3.97 9.54
CA ASP A 54 7.14 -2.65 9.93
C ASP A 54 6.03 -1.60 9.94
N ILE A 55 5.02 -1.80 9.10
CA ILE A 55 3.84 -0.96 8.94
C ILE A 55 2.62 -1.86 8.92
N ILE A 56 1.54 -1.48 9.58
CA ILE A 56 0.21 -2.08 9.43
C ILE A 56 -0.65 -1.14 8.58
N ASP A 57 -1.19 -1.64 7.47
CA ASP A 57 -2.05 -0.88 6.57
C ASP A 57 -3.50 -1.34 6.69
N ILE A 58 -4.36 -0.44 7.18
CA ILE A 58 -5.75 -0.72 7.54
C ILE A 58 -6.67 -0.21 6.44
N GLY A 59 -7.44 -1.12 5.81
CA GLY A 59 -8.42 -0.77 4.78
C GLY A 59 -9.86 -0.99 5.22
N GLY A 60 -10.71 0.05 5.14
CA GLY A 60 -12.13 -0.02 5.47
C GLY A 60 -13.05 -0.22 4.26
N GLU A 61 -12.55 0.01 3.06
CA GLU A 61 -13.22 -0.17 1.78
C GLU A 61 -12.47 -1.18 0.91
N SER A 62 -13.20 -2.05 0.23
CA SER A 62 -12.59 -2.97 -0.74
C SER A 62 -12.19 -2.21 -2.01
N THR A 63 -10.95 -2.39 -2.44
CA THR A 63 -10.42 -1.81 -3.68
C THR A 63 -10.27 -2.86 -4.80
N ARG A 64 -10.86 -4.05 -4.62
CA ARG A 64 -10.91 -5.11 -5.63
C ARG A 64 -11.73 -4.67 -6.85
N PRO A 65 -11.44 -5.22 -8.04
CA PRO A 65 -12.27 -4.94 -9.22
C PRO A 65 -13.75 -5.20 -8.96
N GLY A 66 -14.60 -4.22 -9.29
CA GLY A 66 -16.05 -4.32 -9.10
C GLY A 66 -16.56 -4.04 -7.69
N ALA A 67 -15.71 -3.69 -6.73
CA ALA A 67 -16.13 -3.36 -5.38
C ALA A 67 -17.03 -2.12 -5.33
N GLU A 68 -18.04 -2.17 -4.47
CA GLU A 68 -18.94 -1.03 -4.22
C GLU A 68 -18.27 -0.04 -3.25
N LYS A 69 -18.45 1.25 -3.54
CA LYS A 69 -17.95 2.34 -2.66
C LYS A 69 -18.78 2.38 -1.38
N VAL A 70 -18.14 2.68 -0.26
CA VAL A 70 -18.81 2.93 1.02
C VAL A 70 -18.71 4.39 1.41
N SER A 71 -19.62 4.86 2.28
CA SER A 71 -19.53 6.22 2.81
C SER A 71 -18.34 6.36 3.75
N SER A 72 -17.88 7.60 3.97
CA SER A 72 -16.79 7.87 4.93
C SER A 72 -17.18 7.45 6.35
N GLU A 73 -18.44 7.61 6.74
CA GLU A 73 -18.95 7.23 8.06
C GLU A 73 -18.84 5.71 8.25
N GLU A 74 -19.22 4.94 7.24
CA GLU A 74 -19.11 3.48 7.30
C GLU A 74 -17.65 3.02 7.29
N GLU A 75 -16.80 3.63 6.47
CA GLU A 75 -15.37 3.35 6.46
C GLU A 75 -14.72 3.64 7.83
N ILE A 76 -15.01 4.82 8.41
CA ILE A 76 -14.55 5.19 9.75
C ILE A 76 -15.06 4.19 10.80
N ARG A 77 -16.33 3.79 10.73
CA ARG A 77 -16.90 2.81 11.64
C ARG A 77 -16.12 1.49 11.62
N ARG A 78 -15.74 1.03 10.43
CA ARG A 78 -14.99 -0.23 10.24
C ARG A 78 -13.57 -0.15 10.78
N ILE A 79 -12.84 0.92 10.48
CA ILE A 79 -11.41 1.04 10.85
C ILE A 79 -11.21 1.51 12.30
N SER A 80 -12.21 2.21 12.90
CA SER A 80 -12.08 2.88 14.20
C SER A 80 -11.59 1.98 15.33
N PRO A 81 -12.10 0.74 15.53
CA PRO A 81 -11.61 -0.13 16.61
C PRO A 81 -10.13 -0.42 16.49
N LEU A 82 -9.69 -0.76 15.28
CA LEU A 82 -8.31 -1.15 15.00
C LEU A 82 -7.35 0.05 15.08
N VAL A 83 -7.73 1.20 14.49
CA VAL A 83 -6.95 2.43 14.56
C VAL A 83 -6.73 2.85 16.01
N LYS A 84 -7.78 2.89 16.84
CA LYS A 84 -7.69 3.32 18.25
C LYS A 84 -6.85 2.37 19.09
N GLU A 85 -6.98 1.06 18.87
CA GLU A 85 -6.23 0.06 19.61
C GLU A 85 -4.74 0.12 19.28
N LEU A 86 -4.39 0.05 17.99
CA LEU A 86 -3.00 0.03 17.56
C LEU A 86 -2.29 1.35 17.85
N SER A 87 -2.95 2.51 17.64
CA SER A 87 -2.35 3.81 17.92
C SER A 87 -2.01 4.02 19.40
N LYS A 88 -2.74 3.38 20.30
CA LYS A 88 -2.53 3.48 21.74
C LYS A 88 -1.51 2.48 22.27
N ASN A 89 -1.55 1.25 21.77
CA ASN A 89 -0.87 0.11 22.38
C ASN A 89 0.25 -0.48 21.52
N CYS A 90 0.49 0.07 20.31
CA CYS A 90 1.52 -0.39 19.40
C CYS A 90 2.49 0.73 19.04
N ASP A 91 3.78 0.42 19.04
CA ASP A 91 4.85 1.32 18.59
C ASP A 91 5.08 1.28 17.07
N CYS A 92 4.41 0.38 16.31
CA CYS A 92 4.63 0.26 14.87
C CYS A 92 4.01 1.44 14.10
N ALA A 93 4.49 1.70 12.90
CA ALA A 93 3.87 2.68 12.02
C ALA A 93 2.51 2.16 11.52
N ILE A 94 1.49 3.03 11.54
CA ILE A 94 0.14 2.69 11.09
C ILE A 94 -0.19 3.50 9.86
N SER A 95 -0.70 2.82 8.85
CA SER A 95 -1.22 3.35 7.60
C SER A 95 -2.73 3.11 7.51
N VAL A 96 -3.45 4.03 6.89
CA VAL A 96 -4.85 3.83 6.51
C VAL A 96 -4.98 3.98 5.00
N ASP A 97 -5.51 2.90 4.37
CA ASP A 97 -5.83 2.83 2.94
C ASP A 97 -7.16 3.54 2.72
N THR A 98 -7.10 4.80 2.28
CA THR A 98 -8.27 5.63 1.99
C THR A 98 -7.94 6.77 1.04
N TYR A 99 -8.89 7.09 0.17
CA TYR A 99 -8.88 8.27 -0.71
C TYR A 99 -9.86 9.36 -0.25
N LYS A 100 -10.46 9.24 0.95
CA LYS A 100 -11.45 10.19 1.48
C LYS A 100 -10.83 11.06 2.57
N SER A 101 -10.89 12.38 2.42
CA SER A 101 -10.29 13.33 3.36
C SER A 101 -10.87 13.26 4.77
N SER A 102 -12.17 12.97 4.91
CA SER A 102 -12.81 12.78 6.22
C SER A 102 -12.31 11.55 6.95
N THR A 103 -12.13 10.41 6.25
CA THR A 103 -11.53 9.20 6.81
C THR A 103 -10.05 9.42 7.15
N ALA A 104 -9.30 10.07 6.25
CA ALA A 104 -7.90 10.44 6.50
C ALA A 104 -7.76 11.34 7.74
N LYS A 105 -8.63 12.35 7.88
CA LYS A 105 -8.64 13.22 9.06
C LYS A 105 -8.88 12.44 10.34
N PHE A 106 -9.94 11.62 10.37
CA PHE A 106 -10.22 10.75 11.52
C PHE A 106 -9.00 9.89 11.89
N ALA A 107 -8.38 9.25 10.91
CA ALA A 107 -7.24 8.37 11.13
C ALA A 107 -6.04 9.14 11.73
N LEU A 108 -5.69 10.29 11.17
CA LEU A 108 -4.57 11.12 11.60
C LEU A 108 -4.79 11.73 12.99
N GLU A 109 -6.00 12.20 13.31
CA GLU A 109 -6.38 12.67 14.65
C GLU A 109 -6.31 11.57 15.71
N ASN A 110 -6.39 10.29 15.30
CA ASN A 110 -6.27 9.13 16.17
C ASN A 110 -4.88 8.46 16.12
N GLY A 111 -3.86 9.14 15.60
CA GLY A 111 -2.46 8.72 15.76
C GLY A 111 -1.88 7.92 14.59
N VAL A 112 -2.59 7.74 13.49
CA VAL A 112 -2.07 7.17 12.24
C VAL A 112 -0.96 8.05 11.68
N SER A 113 0.03 7.44 11.03
CA SER A 113 1.24 8.11 10.54
C SER A 113 1.28 8.26 9.02
N ILE A 114 0.49 7.45 8.31
CA ILE A 114 0.56 7.31 6.85
C ILE A 114 -0.86 7.26 6.30
N ILE A 115 -1.15 8.04 5.26
CA ILE A 115 -2.34 7.85 4.42
C ILE A 115 -1.89 7.21 3.11
N ASN A 116 -2.50 6.07 2.80
CA ASN A 116 -2.26 5.33 1.56
C ASN A 116 -3.43 5.60 0.60
N ASP A 117 -3.23 6.55 -0.33
CA ASP A 117 -4.26 6.97 -1.27
C ASP A 117 -4.09 6.28 -2.63
N ILE A 118 -4.94 5.28 -2.87
CA ILE A 118 -4.94 4.51 -4.12
C ILE A 118 -5.30 5.33 -5.36
N SER A 119 -5.87 6.53 -5.17
CA SER A 119 -6.25 7.41 -6.27
C SER A 119 -5.17 8.44 -6.65
N GLY A 120 -4.12 8.55 -5.81
CA GLY A 120 -3.11 9.59 -5.96
C GLY A 120 -3.73 10.99 -5.95
N LEU A 121 -4.65 11.27 -5.05
CA LEU A 121 -5.37 12.54 -4.87
C LEU A 121 -6.39 12.89 -5.97
N THR A 122 -6.71 11.99 -6.89
CA THR A 122 -7.65 12.31 -7.97
C THR A 122 -9.12 12.18 -7.56
N PHE A 123 -9.44 11.36 -6.55
CA PHE A 123 -10.83 11.17 -6.09
C PHE A 123 -11.24 12.23 -5.05
N ASP A 124 -10.36 12.58 -4.13
CA ASP A 124 -10.55 13.68 -3.17
C ASP A 124 -9.24 14.46 -2.97
N PRO A 125 -9.02 15.56 -3.71
CA PRO A 125 -7.82 16.38 -3.58
C PRO A 125 -7.60 16.99 -2.19
N SER A 126 -8.63 17.01 -1.33
CA SER A 126 -8.55 17.55 0.03
C SER A 126 -7.73 16.66 0.98
N VAL A 127 -7.48 15.39 0.60
CA VAL A 127 -6.57 14.49 1.32
C VAL A 127 -5.19 15.12 1.47
N ALA A 128 -4.69 15.81 0.43
CA ALA A 128 -3.38 16.47 0.49
C ALA A 128 -3.27 17.50 1.62
N SER A 129 -4.27 18.39 1.75
CA SER A 129 -4.30 19.40 2.83
C SER A 129 -4.41 18.73 4.20
N THR A 130 -5.28 17.72 4.31
CA THR A 130 -5.46 16.95 5.55
C THR A 130 -4.16 16.30 6.02
N VAL A 131 -3.40 15.67 5.10
CA VAL A 131 -2.09 15.07 5.39
C VAL A 131 -1.06 16.12 5.78
N SER A 132 -1.05 17.25 5.07
CA SER A 132 -0.16 18.38 5.37
C SER A 132 -0.38 18.94 6.78
N ASP A 133 -1.63 19.18 7.17
CA ASP A 133 -2.01 19.75 8.47
C ASP A 133 -1.54 18.87 9.65
N HIS A 134 -1.47 17.55 9.43
CA HIS A 134 -1.02 16.59 10.44
C HIS A 134 0.46 16.18 10.29
N ASN A 135 1.19 16.76 9.33
CA ASN A 135 2.59 16.40 9.03
C ASN A 135 2.80 14.88 8.85
N ALA A 136 1.81 14.19 8.26
CA ALA A 136 1.84 12.75 8.03
C ALA A 136 2.55 12.38 6.72
N ALA A 137 2.82 11.09 6.50
CA ALA A 137 3.29 10.58 5.23
C ALA A 137 2.10 10.28 4.29
N LEU A 138 2.35 10.41 2.99
CA LEU A 138 1.36 10.19 1.94
C LEU A 138 1.91 9.22 0.90
N VAL A 139 1.17 8.15 0.65
CA VAL A 139 1.39 7.29 -0.51
C VAL A 139 0.51 7.78 -1.65
N LEU A 140 1.14 8.07 -2.79
CA LEU A 140 0.48 8.46 -4.03
C LEU A 140 0.52 7.28 -4.99
N MET A 141 -0.63 6.64 -5.24
CA MET A 141 -0.69 5.51 -6.17
C MET A 141 -1.28 5.92 -7.52
N HIS A 142 -0.72 5.33 -8.58
CA HIS A 142 -1.30 5.43 -9.92
C HIS A 142 -2.42 4.41 -10.13
N ILE A 143 -3.60 4.90 -10.48
CA ILE A 143 -4.72 4.10 -10.96
C ILE A 143 -5.21 4.67 -12.29
N LYS A 144 -5.72 3.82 -13.19
CA LYS A 144 -6.44 4.24 -14.40
C LYS A 144 -7.92 3.89 -14.25
N GLY A 145 -8.78 4.90 -14.22
CA GLY A 145 -10.20 4.72 -13.84
C GLY A 145 -10.40 4.69 -12.32
N ASP A 146 -11.39 3.94 -11.85
CA ASP A 146 -11.65 3.67 -10.44
C ASP A 146 -11.76 2.15 -10.19
N PRO A 147 -11.78 1.66 -8.93
CA PRO A 147 -11.82 0.22 -8.66
C PRO A 147 -12.95 -0.53 -9.37
N LYS A 148 -14.08 0.13 -9.66
CA LYS A 148 -15.21 -0.48 -10.37
C LYS A 148 -14.96 -0.65 -11.86
N THR A 149 -14.25 0.30 -12.49
CA THR A 149 -14.10 0.40 -13.96
C THR A 149 -12.65 0.25 -14.43
N MET A 150 -11.69 0.15 -13.53
CA MET A 150 -10.25 0.16 -13.86
C MET A 150 -9.81 -0.93 -14.83
N GLN A 151 -10.56 -2.02 -14.96
CA GLN A 151 -10.24 -3.11 -15.89
C GLN A 151 -10.85 -2.92 -17.29
N ASP A 152 -11.72 -1.91 -17.48
CA ASP A 152 -12.38 -1.65 -18.77
C ASP A 152 -11.43 -0.98 -19.78
N ASN A 153 -10.42 -0.26 -19.29
CA ASN A 153 -9.42 0.40 -20.12
C ASN A 153 -8.02 0.27 -19.51
N THR A 154 -7.27 -0.71 -19.99
CA THR A 154 -5.90 -0.99 -19.57
C THR A 154 -4.86 -0.65 -20.62
N GLU A 155 -5.21 0.08 -21.69
CA GLU A 155 -4.31 0.43 -22.79
C GLU A 155 -3.41 1.61 -22.40
N TYR A 156 -2.11 1.50 -22.68
CA TYR A 156 -1.10 2.54 -22.49
C TYR A 156 -0.30 2.70 -23.79
N SER A 157 -0.01 3.93 -24.18
CA SER A 157 0.92 4.20 -25.30
C SER A 157 2.37 3.97 -24.84
N ASN A 158 2.69 4.38 -23.62
CA ASN A 158 3.96 4.10 -22.94
C ASN A 158 3.70 3.97 -21.44
N LEU A 159 3.55 2.74 -20.97
CA LEU A 159 3.14 2.41 -19.60
C LEU A 159 3.97 3.14 -18.53
N ILE A 160 5.30 2.99 -18.59
CA ILE A 160 6.19 3.51 -17.54
C ILE A 160 6.26 5.04 -17.56
N ASP A 161 6.23 5.65 -18.74
CA ASP A 161 6.30 7.11 -18.87
C ASP A 161 4.97 7.75 -18.43
N GLU A 162 3.82 7.13 -18.76
CA GLU A 162 2.51 7.61 -18.33
C GLU A 162 2.35 7.53 -16.81
N ILE A 163 2.74 6.38 -16.19
CA ILE A 163 2.76 6.23 -14.72
C ILE A 163 3.67 7.29 -14.09
N SER A 164 4.88 7.45 -14.61
CA SER A 164 5.85 8.40 -14.07
C SER A 164 5.36 9.85 -14.17
N SER A 165 4.75 10.21 -15.30
CA SER A 165 4.19 11.53 -15.54
C SER A 165 3.01 11.82 -14.60
N PHE A 166 2.11 10.85 -14.40
CA PHE A 166 1.02 10.96 -13.44
C PHE A 166 1.56 11.18 -12.02
N LEU A 167 2.45 10.30 -11.56
CA LEU A 167 3.03 10.39 -10.22
C LEU A 167 3.74 11.73 -10.02
N ASN A 168 4.50 12.19 -11.00
CA ASN A 168 5.17 13.50 -10.90
C ASN A 168 4.17 14.65 -10.75
N SER A 169 3.07 14.65 -11.52
CA SER A 169 2.03 15.66 -11.40
C SER A 169 1.35 15.63 -10.03
N GLN A 170 1.10 14.44 -9.46
CA GLN A 170 0.50 14.31 -8.13
C GLN A 170 1.47 14.69 -7.01
N ILE A 171 2.76 14.42 -7.17
CA ILE A 171 3.81 14.89 -6.25
C ILE A 171 3.82 16.42 -6.21
N GLU A 172 3.87 17.08 -7.35
CA GLU A 172 3.86 18.55 -7.43
C GLU A 172 2.59 19.12 -6.79
N PHE A 173 1.43 18.52 -7.06
CA PHE A 173 0.17 18.92 -6.44
C PHE A 173 0.20 18.76 -4.92
N ALA A 174 0.66 17.62 -4.40
CA ALA A 174 0.77 17.38 -2.96
C ALA A 174 1.69 18.42 -2.28
N ILE A 175 2.84 18.73 -2.90
CA ILE A 175 3.79 19.75 -2.40
C ILE A 175 3.15 21.13 -2.40
N GLN A 176 2.41 21.52 -3.46
CA GLN A 176 1.67 22.79 -3.51
C GLN A 176 0.62 22.90 -2.42
N LYS A 177 0.06 21.75 -1.97
CA LYS A 177 -0.88 21.69 -0.84
C LYS A 177 -0.20 21.63 0.54
N GLY A 178 1.14 21.71 0.58
CA GLY A 178 1.92 21.76 1.82
C GLY A 178 2.46 20.44 2.33
N VAL A 179 2.22 19.32 1.62
CA VAL A 179 2.83 18.03 1.99
C VAL A 179 4.34 18.13 1.80
N LYS A 180 5.11 17.79 2.84
CA LYS A 180 6.57 17.86 2.78
C LYS A 180 7.12 16.81 1.83
N ARG A 181 8.11 17.20 1.03
CA ARG A 181 8.74 16.32 0.04
C ARG A 181 9.23 14.99 0.63
N GLU A 182 9.85 15.05 1.80
CA GLU A 182 10.35 13.88 2.52
C GLU A 182 9.27 13.01 3.18
N LYS A 183 7.99 13.35 3.02
CA LYS A 183 6.84 12.59 3.51
C LYS A 183 6.06 11.89 2.38
N ILE A 184 6.53 11.99 1.14
CA ILE A 184 5.87 11.40 -0.02
C ILE A 184 6.49 10.04 -0.34
N ILE A 185 5.62 9.07 -0.60
CA ILE A 185 5.90 7.73 -1.12
C ILE A 185 5.11 7.57 -2.41
N VAL A 186 5.64 6.87 -3.39
CA VAL A 186 4.94 6.63 -4.67
C VAL A 186 4.68 5.15 -4.89
N ASP A 187 3.55 4.81 -5.51
CA ASP A 187 3.17 3.44 -5.88
C ASP A 187 2.74 3.40 -7.36
N PRO A 188 3.35 2.56 -8.20
CA PRO A 188 2.96 2.41 -9.61
C PRO A 188 1.57 1.77 -9.81
N GLY A 189 0.96 1.22 -8.76
CA GLY A 189 -0.38 0.65 -8.79
C GLY A 189 -0.47 -0.67 -9.55
N ILE A 190 0.31 -1.68 -9.13
CA ILE A 190 0.21 -3.06 -9.65
C ILE A 190 -1.25 -3.54 -9.54
N GLY A 191 -1.83 -4.01 -10.67
CA GLY A 191 -3.20 -4.52 -10.74
C GLY A 191 -4.30 -3.47 -10.82
N PHE A 192 -3.98 -2.17 -10.74
CA PHE A 192 -4.95 -1.08 -10.82
C PHE A 192 -4.97 -0.45 -12.22
N GLY A 193 -5.92 -0.88 -13.07
CA GLY A 193 -6.03 -0.43 -14.45
C GLY A 193 -4.80 -0.84 -15.29
N LYS A 194 -4.35 -2.06 -15.14
CA LYS A 194 -3.18 -2.66 -15.82
C LYS A 194 -3.58 -3.98 -16.46
N ALA A 195 -3.15 -4.19 -17.70
CA ALA A 195 -3.21 -5.50 -18.34
C ALA A 195 -2.28 -6.50 -17.64
N LEU A 196 -2.40 -7.79 -17.96
CA LEU A 196 -1.60 -8.84 -17.33
C LEU A 196 -0.10 -8.54 -17.42
N ASP A 197 0.40 -8.31 -18.63
CA ASP A 197 1.83 -8.11 -18.90
C ASP A 197 2.36 -6.78 -18.35
N ASP A 198 1.52 -5.76 -18.24
CA ASP A 198 1.88 -4.47 -17.65
C ASP A 198 2.42 -4.60 -16.22
N ASN A 199 1.85 -5.54 -15.45
CA ASN A 199 2.28 -5.76 -14.06
C ASN A 199 3.71 -6.30 -14.00
N PHE A 200 4.07 -7.19 -14.92
CA PHE A 200 5.44 -7.70 -15.03
C PHE A 200 6.39 -6.63 -15.56
N GLU A 201 5.95 -5.83 -16.53
CA GLU A 201 6.73 -4.72 -17.07
C GLU A 201 7.03 -3.68 -15.99
N ILE A 202 6.06 -3.31 -15.16
CA ILE A 202 6.26 -2.36 -14.05
C ILE A 202 7.32 -2.91 -13.09
N ILE A 203 7.21 -4.17 -12.65
CA ILE A 203 8.18 -4.78 -11.75
C ILE A 203 9.57 -4.82 -12.39
N GLY A 204 9.66 -5.26 -13.65
CA GLY A 204 10.92 -5.36 -14.39
C GLY A 204 11.60 -4.02 -14.64
N LYS A 205 10.83 -2.95 -14.85
CA LYS A 205 11.31 -1.59 -15.14
C LYS A 205 11.20 -0.63 -13.95
N LEU A 206 10.97 -1.12 -12.72
CA LEU A 206 10.70 -0.31 -11.53
C LEU A 206 11.78 0.74 -11.27
N ARG A 207 13.04 0.44 -11.60
CA ARG A 207 14.17 1.38 -11.51
C ARG A 207 13.93 2.70 -12.27
N LYS A 208 13.08 2.70 -13.33
CA LYS A 208 12.71 3.94 -14.02
C LYS A 208 11.82 4.82 -13.15
N ILE A 209 10.86 4.22 -12.43
CA ILE A 209 9.97 4.93 -11.50
C ILE A 209 10.76 5.44 -10.28
N CYS A 210 11.75 4.67 -9.80
CA CYS A 210 12.64 5.11 -8.71
C CYS A 210 13.42 6.39 -9.05
N LYS A 211 13.60 6.73 -10.34
CA LYS A 211 14.23 8.00 -10.75
C LYS A 211 13.44 9.26 -10.37
N LEU A 212 12.17 9.13 -9.97
CA LEU A 212 11.40 10.24 -9.39
C LEU A 212 12.01 10.74 -8.08
N GLY A 213 12.88 9.93 -7.41
CA GLY A 213 13.61 10.32 -6.20
C GLY A 213 12.80 10.18 -4.91
N TYR A 214 11.75 9.38 -4.92
CA TYR A 214 10.90 9.06 -3.75
C TYR A 214 10.96 7.56 -3.44
N PRO A 215 10.73 7.15 -2.17
CA PRO A 215 10.55 5.75 -1.85
C PRO A 215 9.40 5.14 -2.67
N VAL A 216 9.63 3.97 -3.25
CA VAL A 216 8.61 3.27 -4.04
C VAL A 216 7.99 2.16 -3.20
N LEU A 217 6.66 2.18 -3.07
CA LEU A 217 5.84 1.11 -2.54
C LEU A 217 5.34 0.23 -3.69
N VAL A 218 5.33 -1.09 -3.49
CA VAL A 218 4.73 -2.03 -4.45
C VAL A 218 3.89 -3.07 -3.69
N GLY A 219 2.63 -3.25 -4.10
CA GLY A 219 1.71 -4.23 -3.54
C GLY A 219 1.39 -5.37 -4.52
N PRO A 220 2.25 -6.38 -4.72
CA PRO A 220 2.00 -7.45 -5.69
C PRO A 220 1.22 -8.63 -5.12
N SER A 221 1.06 -8.72 -3.79
CA SER A 221 0.63 -9.91 -3.07
C SER A 221 -0.77 -10.40 -3.48
N ARG A 222 -0.84 -11.68 -3.85
CA ARG A 222 -2.03 -12.46 -4.22
C ARG A 222 -2.84 -11.89 -5.39
N LYS A 223 -2.28 -10.97 -6.18
CA LYS A 223 -2.97 -10.33 -7.30
C LYS A 223 -3.19 -11.27 -8.49
N SER A 224 -4.19 -10.92 -9.33
CA SER A 224 -4.67 -11.75 -10.43
C SER A 224 -3.59 -12.11 -11.46
N PHE A 225 -2.64 -11.20 -11.73
CA PHE A 225 -1.55 -11.45 -12.67
C PHE A 225 -0.68 -12.66 -12.27
N ILE A 226 -0.51 -12.91 -10.96
CA ILE A 226 0.18 -14.09 -10.44
C ILE A 226 -0.66 -15.34 -10.70
N GLY A 227 -1.96 -15.28 -10.35
CA GLY A 227 -2.88 -16.41 -10.56
C GLY A 227 -3.00 -16.80 -12.02
N SER A 228 -2.98 -15.82 -12.94
CA SER A 228 -3.08 -16.07 -14.38
C SER A 228 -1.86 -16.87 -14.93
N VAL A 229 -0.65 -16.58 -14.42
CA VAL A 229 0.55 -17.31 -14.85
C VAL A 229 0.67 -18.69 -14.20
N LEU A 230 0.33 -18.78 -12.91
CA LEU A 230 0.45 -20.02 -12.15
C LEU A 230 -0.76 -20.94 -12.32
N ASN A 231 -1.84 -20.48 -12.95
CA ASN A 231 -3.15 -21.13 -12.96
C ASN A 231 -3.60 -21.49 -11.54
N ALA A 232 -3.51 -20.50 -10.62
CA ALA A 232 -3.67 -20.68 -9.18
C ALA A 232 -4.78 -19.80 -8.60
N ASP A 233 -5.57 -20.38 -7.68
CA ASP A 233 -6.53 -19.64 -6.89
C ASP A 233 -5.85 -18.67 -5.91
N VAL A 234 -6.59 -17.70 -5.34
CA VAL A 234 -6.05 -16.64 -4.45
C VAL A 234 -5.27 -17.23 -3.27
N SER A 235 -5.72 -18.35 -2.70
CA SER A 235 -5.07 -19.03 -1.57
C SER A 235 -3.74 -19.69 -1.93
N ASP A 236 -3.51 -19.96 -3.23
CA ASP A 236 -2.36 -20.73 -3.74
C ASP A 236 -1.39 -19.84 -4.56
N ARG A 237 -1.26 -18.55 -4.17
CA ARG A 237 -0.40 -17.57 -4.86
C ARG A 237 0.80 -17.12 -4.03
N ILE A 238 1.14 -17.85 -2.98
CA ILE A 238 2.17 -17.39 -2.04
C ILE A 238 3.54 -17.32 -2.71
N GLU A 239 3.96 -18.36 -3.44
CA GLU A 239 5.27 -18.43 -4.10
C GLU A 239 5.42 -17.32 -5.15
N GLY A 240 4.37 -17.09 -5.95
CA GLY A 240 4.33 -16.00 -6.93
C GLY A 240 4.35 -14.63 -6.27
N SER A 241 3.67 -14.47 -5.12
CA SER A 241 3.68 -13.23 -4.33
C SER A 241 5.07 -12.94 -3.79
N LEU A 242 5.76 -13.95 -3.25
CA LEU A 242 7.13 -13.83 -2.75
C LEU A 242 8.12 -13.51 -3.88
N ALA A 243 8.00 -14.20 -5.02
CA ALA A 243 8.84 -13.93 -6.19
C ALA A 243 8.66 -12.47 -6.68
N ALA A 244 7.41 -12.01 -6.80
CA ALA A 244 7.11 -10.64 -7.23
C ALA A 244 7.59 -9.59 -6.21
N ALA A 245 7.46 -9.84 -4.90
CA ALA A 245 7.98 -8.97 -3.85
C ALA A 245 9.50 -8.88 -3.87
N CYS A 246 10.21 -10.02 -3.99
CA CYS A 246 11.66 -10.06 -4.12
C CYS A 246 12.16 -9.34 -5.38
N ALA A 247 11.53 -9.60 -6.53
CA ALA A 247 11.86 -8.91 -7.78
C ALA A 247 11.63 -7.40 -7.67
N SER A 248 10.54 -6.97 -7.03
CA SER A 248 10.25 -5.55 -6.79
C SER A 248 11.36 -4.90 -5.93
N TYR A 249 11.74 -5.55 -4.84
CA TYR A 249 12.83 -5.05 -3.99
C TYR A 249 14.16 -4.97 -4.72
N MET A 250 14.56 -6.00 -5.46
CA MET A 250 15.80 -6.00 -6.28
C MET A 250 15.78 -4.89 -7.35
N ASN A 251 14.61 -4.50 -7.82
CA ASN A 251 14.43 -3.41 -8.78
C ASN A 251 14.16 -2.04 -8.13
N GLY A 252 14.31 -1.92 -6.80
CA GLY A 252 14.38 -0.64 -6.10
C GLY A 252 13.17 -0.27 -5.25
N ALA A 253 12.17 -1.15 -5.12
CA ALA A 253 11.10 -0.94 -4.15
C ALA A 253 11.69 -0.77 -2.74
N LYS A 254 11.09 0.12 -1.95
CA LYS A 254 11.47 0.39 -0.57
C LYS A 254 10.42 -0.07 0.43
N ILE A 255 9.19 -0.26 -0.02
CA ILE A 255 8.11 -0.84 0.77
C ILE A 255 7.43 -1.93 -0.06
N VAL A 256 7.21 -3.10 0.53
CA VAL A 256 6.40 -4.16 -0.06
C VAL A 256 5.13 -4.36 0.77
N ARG A 257 3.96 -4.20 0.14
CA ARG A 257 2.65 -4.35 0.77
C ARG A 257 2.13 -5.75 0.54
N VAL A 258 1.98 -6.54 1.61
CA VAL A 258 1.79 -7.99 1.53
C VAL A 258 0.79 -8.53 2.55
N HIS A 259 0.20 -9.70 2.25
CA HIS A 259 -0.59 -10.50 3.20
C HIS A 259 0.31 -11.43 4.03
N ASP A 260 1.33 -12.03 3.41
CA ASP A 260 2.16 -13.10 3.96
C ASP A 260 3.46 -12.52 4.52
N VAL A 261 3.36 -11.80 5.66
CA VAL A 261 4.45 -11.01 6.28
C VAL A 261 5.64 -11.90 6.64
N PHE A 262 5.41 -13.02 7.35
CA PHE A 262 6.47 -13.89 7.83
C PHE A 262 7.34 -14.46 6.71
N GLN A 263 6.69 -14.97 5.65
CA GLN A 263 7.37 -15.56 4.51
C GLN A 263 8.11 -14.49 3.71
N THR A 264 7.48 -13.32 3.51
CA THR A 264 8.10 -12.18 2.82
C THR A 264 9.35 -11.72 3.56
N LYS A 265 9.30 -11.59 4.89
CA LYS A 265 10.46 -11.18 5.71
C LYS A 265 11.64 -12.13 5.51
N LYS A 266 11.42 -13.43 5.55
CA LYS A 266 12.48 -14.43 5.34
C LYS A 266 13.11 -14.32 3.94
N CYS A 267 12.28 -14.14 2.91
CA CYS A 267 12.78 -13.97 1.54
C CYS A 267 13.62 -12.69 1.40
N LEU A 268 13.10 -11.56 1.90
CA LEU A 268 13.81 -10.28 1.81
C LEU A 268 15.13 -10.29 2.58
N GLN A 269 15.23 -10.95 3.74
CA GLN A 269 16.48 -11.11 4.47
C GLN A 269 17.57 -11.83 3.64
N ILE A 270 17.19 -12.83 2.84
CA ILE A 270 18.11 -13.51 1.93
C ILE A 270 18.51 -12.58 0.79
N ILE A 271 17.56 -11.87 0.18
CA ILE A 271 17.84 -10.91 -0.89
C ILE A 271 18.76 -9.78 -0.41
N GLU A 272 18.56 -9.25 0.81
CA GLU A 272 19.45 -8.24 1.40
C GLU A 272 20.90 -8.76 1.47
N LYS A 273 21.10 -10.02 1.92
CA LYS A 273 22.45 -10.62 1.97
C LYS A 273 23.08 -10.81 0.60
N ILE A 274 22.28 -11.08 -0.43
CA ILE A 274 22.75 -11.16 -1.81
C ILE A 274 23.20 -9.77 -2.29
N ILE A 275 22.35 -8.73 -2.08
CA ILE A 275 22.63 -7.35 -2.50
C ILE A 275 23.86 -6.78 -1.78
N GLU A 276 24.08 -7.09 -0.49
CA GLU A 276 25.26 -6.65 0.28
C GLU A 276 26.60 -7.19 -0.32
N ARG A 277 26.55 -8.17 -1.21
CA ARG A 277 27.72 -8.82 -1.80
C ARG A 277 27.88 -8.56 -3.30
N SER A 278 26.92 -7.89 -3.93
CA SER A 278 26.94 -7.53 -5.34
C SER A 278 27.45 -6.09 -5.54
#